data_b986c16e1b12c1491bbfbc2da37b5640
#
_entry.id   b986c16e1b12c1491bbfbc2da37b5640
#
_cell.length_a   1.000
_cell.length_b   1.000
_cell.length_c   1.000
_cell.angle_alpha   90.00
_cell.angle_beta   90.00
_cell.angle_gamma   90.00
#
_symmetry.space_group_name_H-M   'P 1'
#
loop_
_entity.id
_entity.type
_entity.pdbx_description
1 polymer ?
#
loop_
_entity_poly.entity_id
_entity_poly.type
_entity_poly.pdbx_seq_one_letter_code
_entity_poly.pdbx_strand_id
1 'polypeptide(L)'
;MLSIGFGFAFDGIATAIEKNQYPLSERYADDIRASAAQYGIPEVILWATVCTESGFASNLEGKNGGIGLMQLTPQEFTMIQTDILKEAPEDAGRLYDPEKNLQCGAAYLSYLYERYGVWETVFAAFDAGTATVDAWLLDPEFVNELGMLKNIPNPETARFVKDVMKARELYIKLYFQ
;
A
#
# COMPACT_ATOMS: atom_id res chain seq x y z
N MET A 1 -15.45 -1.19 43.61
CA MET A 1 -15.91 -1.78 42.35
C MET A 1 -16.15 -0.73 41.22
N LEU A 2 -15.34 0.30 41.06
CA LEU A 2 -15.56 1.38 40.08
C LEU A 2 -14.45 1.50 39.00
N SER A 3 -13.40 0.65 39.03
CA SER A 3 -12.28 0.78 38.10
C SER A 3 -12.40 -0.05 36.80
N ILE A 4 -13.24 -1.08 36.80
CA ILE A 4 -13.38 -1.96 35.64
C ILE A 4 -14.24 -1.33 34.53
N GLY A 5 -15.23 -0.52 34.87
CA GLY A 5 -16.11 0.14 33.91
C GLY A 5 -15.41 1.25 33.08
N PHE A 6 -14.40 1.88 33.62
CA PHE A 6 -13.66 2.96 32.93
C PHE A 6 -12.70 2.39 31.83
N GLY A 7 -12.12 1.20 32.07
CA GLY A 7 -11.24 0.55 31.09
C GLY A 7 -11.98 0.18 29.80
N PHE A 8 -13.11 -0.49 29.91
CA PHE A 8 -13.91 -0.91 28.72
C PHE A 8 -14.49 0.26 27.90
N ALA A 9 -14.83 1.37 28.57
CA ALA A 9 -15.32 2.56 27.87
C ALA A 9 -14.18 3.26 27.11
N PHE A 10 -12.97 3.27 27.64
CA PHE A 10 -11.78 3.86 27.02
C PHE A 10 -11.32 3.04 25.82
N ASP A 11 -11.31 1.72 25.92
CA ASP A 11 -10.97 0.79 24.83
C ASP A 11 -11.99 0.88 23.68
N GLY A 12 -13.27 0.99 23.98
CA GLY A 12 -14.32 1.18 22.98
C GLY A 12 -14.18 2.49 22.20
N ILE A 13 -13.83 3.60 22.90
CA ILE A 13 -13.61 4.90 22.26
C ILE A 13 -12.34 4.89 21.40
N ALA A 14 -11.25 4.31 21.90
CA ALA A 14 -10.01 4.18 21.14
C ALA A 14 -10.22 3.37 19.85
N THR A 15 -10.91 2.23 19.95
CA THR A 15 -11.26 1.41 18.79
C THR A 15 -12.15 2.15 17.78
N ALA A 16 -13.11 2.95 18.25
CA ALA A 16 -13.96 3.74 17.37
C ALA A 16 -13.16 4.83 16.61
N ILE A 17 -12.22 5.48 17.28
CA ILE A 17 -11.31 6.47 16.67
C ILE A 17 -10.42 5.77 15.63
N GLU A 18 -9.82 4.63 15.96
CA GLU A 18 -9.00 3.84 15.03
C GLU A 18 -9.81 3.42 13.80
N LYS A 19 -11.04 2.93 13.96
CA LYS A 19 -11.92 2.56 12.83
C LYS A 19 -12.30 3.75 11.95
N ASN A 20 -12.45 4.94 12.51
CA ASN A 20 -12.70 6.15 11.73
C ASN A 20 -11.47 6.59 10.93
N GLN A 21 -10.27 6.39 11.48
CA GLN A 21 -9.01 6.72 10.81
C GLN A 21 -8.61 5.67 9.76
N TYR A 22 -8.96 4.40 9.98
CA TYR A 22 -8.67 3.27 9.10
C TYR A 22 -9.97 2.55 8.72
N PRO A 23 -10.84 3.18 7.91
CA PRO A 23 -12.15 2.62 7.57
C PRO A 23 -12.03 1.49 6.55
N LEU A 24 -12.93 0.50 6.62
CA LEU A 24 -13.24 -0.33 5.46
C LEU A 24 -14.24 0.43 4.58
N SER A 25 -13.75 0.94 3.46
CA SER A 25 -14.62 1.66 2.51
C SER A 25 -15.54 0.67 1.81
N GLU A 26 -16.84 0.67 2.16
CA GLU A 26 -17.84 -0.19 1.51
C GLU A 26 -17.87 0.01 -0.02
N ARG A 27 -17.58 1.22 -0.48
CA ARG A 27 -17.57 1.58 -1.90
C ARG A 27 -16.55 0.77 -2.72
N TYR A 28 -15.41 0.41 -2.12
CA TYR A 28 -14.31 -0.25 -2.83
C TYR A 28 -14.00 -1.65 -2.31
N ALA A 29 -14.81 -2.15 -1.38
CA ALA A 29 -14.54 -3.42 -0.70
C ALA A 29 -14.49 -4.61 -1.66
N ASP A 30 -15.39 -4.67 -2.61
CA ASP A 30 -15.45 -5.76 -3.58
C ASP A 30 -14.30 -5.69 -4.59
N ASP A 31 -13.96 -4.49 -5.07
CA ASP A 31 -12.83 -4.29 -6.00
C ASP A 31 -11.49 -4.59 -5.33
N ILE A 32 -11.32 -4.21 -4.06
CA ILE A 32 -10.11 -4.53 -3.27
C ILE A 32 -9.98 -6.04 -3.10
N ARG A 33 -11.06 -6.74 -2.71
CA ARG A 33 -11.07 -8.19 -2.57
C ARG A 33 -10.77 -8.90 -3.89
N ALA A 34 -11.44 -8.47 -4.96
CA ALA A 34 -11.25 -9.05 -6.28
C ALA A 34 -9.80 -8.89 -6.77
N SER A 35 -9.24 -7.67 -6.65
CA SER A 35 -7.86 -7.39 -7.06
C SER A 35 -6.84 -8.16 -6.20
N ALA A 36 -7.03 -8.23 -4.88
CA ALA A 36 -6.17 -8.99 -4.00
C ALA A 36 -6.15 -10.49 -4.36
N ALA A 37 -7.34 -11.07 -4.59
CA ALA A 37 -7.48 -12.47 -4.99
C ALA A 37 -6.88 -12.74 -6.38
N GLN A 38 -7.10 -11.86 -7.35
CA GLN A 38 -6.60 -11.99 -8.71
C GLN A 38 -5.07 -12.03 -8.76
N TYR A 39 -4.40 -11.19 -7.97
CA TYR A 39 -2.94 -11.08 -7.96
C TYR A 39 -2.26 -11.79 -6.80
N GLY A 40 -3.01 -12.57 -6.00
CA GLY A 40 -2.45 -13.44 -4.96
C GLY A 40 -1.78 -12.71 -3.80
N ILE A 41 -2.18 -11.47 -3.52
CA ILE A 41 -1.66 -10.70 -2.38
C ILE A 41 -2.68 -10.65 -1.23
N PRO A 42 -2.23 -10.55 0.04
CA PRO A 42 -3.17 -10.42 1.16
C PRO A 42 -4.05 -9.17 1.01
N GLU A 43 -5.36 -9.32 1.19
CA GLU A 43 -6.34 -8.22 1.08
C GLU A 43 -5.95 -7.01 1.96
N VAL A 44 -5.44 -7.27 3.17
CA VAL A 44 -5.00 -6.24 4.11
C VAL A 44 -3.90 -5.34 3.56
N ILE A 45 -3.08 -5.82 2.62
CA ILE A 45 -2.05 -5.04 1.95
C ILE A 45 -2.68 -3.95 1.09
N LEU A 46 -3.71 -4.28 0.30
CA LEU A 46 -4.42 -3.28 -0.50
C LEU A 46 -5.15 -2.26 0.37
N TRP A 47 -5.85 -2.71 1.43
CA TRP A 47 -6.49 -1.79 2.37
C TRP A 47 -5.51 -0.78 2.95
N ALA A 48 -4.35 -1.26 3.41
CA ALA A 48 -3.32 -0.41 4.00
C ALA A 48 -2.73 0.57 2.99
N THR A 49 -2.46 0.11 1.77
CA THR A 49 -1.88 0.95 0.70
C THR A 49 -2.85 2.03 0.27
N VAL A 50 -4.11 1.69 -0.07
CA VAL A 50 -5.13 2.67 -0.49
C VAL A 50 -5.40 3.71 0.61
N CYS A 51 -5.47 3.27 1.87
CA CYS A 51 -5.65 4.17 3.01
C CYS A 51 -4.48 5.17 3.12
N THR A 52 -3.25 4.72 2.94
CA THR A 52 -2.05 5.53 3.07
C THR A 52 -1.85 6.46 1.87
N GLU A 53 -2.09 5.97 0.66
CA GLU A 53 -1.87 6.71 -0.59
C GLU A 53 -2.92 7.80 -0.84
N SER A 54 -4.18 7.48 -0.68
CA SER A 54 -5.26 8.37 -1.09
C SER A 54 -6.35 8.61 -0.05
N GLY A 55 -6.33 7.87 1.08
CA GLY A 55 -7.46 7.87 2.00
C GLY A 55 -8.77 7.53 1.31
N PHE A 56 -8.74 6.66 0.29
CA PHE A 56 -9.88 6.26 -0.54
C PHE A 56 -10.44 7.35 -1.48
N ALA A 57 -9.65 8.37 -1.79
CA ALA A 57 -10.05 9.40 -2.76
C ALA A 57 -9.64 8.99 -4.19
N SER A 58 -10.58 8.41 -4.95
CA SER A 58 -10.32 7.88 -6.30
C SER A 58 -9.98 8.94 -7.37
N ASN A 59 -10.25 10.20 -7.09
CA ASN A 59 -9.93 11.32 -7.97
C ASN A 59 -8.75 12.17 -7.48
N LEU A 60 -8.00 11.68 -6.49
CA LEU A 60 -6.83 12.39 -5.97
C LEU A 60 -5.72 12.43 -7.02
N GLU A 61 -5.18 13.61 -7.22
CA GLU A 61 -3.92 13.85 -7.94
C GLU A 61 -2.86 14.27 -6.92
N GLY A 62 -1.85 13.42 -6.76
CA GLY A 62 -0.74 13.65 -5.84
C GLY A 62 0.29 14.63 -6.40
N LYS A 63 1.11 15.19 -5.52
CA LYS A 63 2.15 16.17 -5.89
C LYS A 63 3.18 15.61 -6.88
N ASN A 64 3.41 14.30 -6.86
CA ASN A 64 4.37 13.60 -7.72
C ASN A 64 3.72 13.07 -9.02
N GLY A 65 2.48 13.47 -9.32
CA GLY A 65 1.75 13.03 -10.51
C GLY A 65 1.07 11.66 -10.35
N GLY A 66 1.01 11.11 -9.14
CA GLY A 66 0.23 9.92 -8.82
C GLY A 66 -1.26 10.20 -8.92
N ILE A 67 -2.05 9.26 -9.43
CA ILE A 67 -3.48 9.38 -9.69
C ILE A 67 -4.24 8.25 -9.02
N GLY A 68 -5.37 8.59 -8.40
CA GLY A 68 -6.37 7.64 -7.94
C GLY A 68 -6.05 6.96 -6.62
N LEU A 69 -6.67 5.80 -6.38
CA LEU A 69 -6.64 5.09 -5.10
C LEU A 69 -5.23 4.66 -4.68
N MET A 70 -4.43 4.19 -5.64
CA MET A 70 -3.08 3.67 -5.42
C MET A 70 -1.99 4.67 -5.83
N GLN A 71 -2.36 5.90 -6.20
CA GLN A 71 -1.44 6.98 -6.57
C GLN A 71 -0.41 6.57 -7.64
N LEU A 72 -0.84 5.80 -8.64
CA LEU A 72 0.02 5.40 -9.75
C LEU A 72 0.25 6.55 -10.71
N THR A 73 1.50 6.76 -11.12
CA THR A 73 1.83 7.73 -12.17
C THR A 73 1.50 7.18 -13.56
N PRO A 74 1.27 8.04 -14.57
CA PRO A 74 1.08 7.60 -15.96
C PRO A 74 2.21 6.71 -16.49
N GLN A 75 3.45 6.96 -16.06
CA GLN A 75 4.61 6.17 -16.46
C GLN A 75 4.57 4.76 -15.84
N GLU A 76 4.26 4.66 -14.55
CA GLU A 76 4.09 3.37 -13.87
C GLU A 76 2.93 2.59 -14.46
N PHE A 77 1.81 3.26 -14.74
CA PHE A 77 0.66 2.62 -15.38
C PHE A 77 1.02 1.98 -16.71
N THR A 78 1.74 2.70 -17.58
CA THR A 78 2.23 2.15 -18.85
C THR A 78 3.16 0.95 -18.61
N MET A 79 4.14 1.08 -17.71
CA MET A 79 5.07 0.00 -17.37
C MET A 79 4.34 -1.23 -16.80
N ILE A 80 3.37 -1.04 -15.91
CA ILE A 80 2.58 -2.14 -15.35
C ILE A 80 1.86 -2.89 -16.45
N GLN A 81 1.20 -2.18 -17.37
CA GLN A 81 0.48 -2.79 -18.48
C GLN A 81 1.42 -3.55 -19.43
N THR A 82 2.51 -2.92 -19.89
CA THR A 82 3.39 -3.50 -20.89
C THR A 82 4.32 -4.57 -20.32
N ASP A 83 4.93 -4.31 -19.15
CA ASP A 83 6.03 -5.13 -18.65
C ASP A 83 5.57 -6.18 -17.64
N ILE A 84 4.49 -5.93 -16.91
CA ILE A 84 3.96 -6.86 -15.90
C ILE A 84 2.77 -7.64 -16.47
N LEU A 85 1.73 -6.94 -16.92
CA LEU A 85 0.50 -7.56 -17.40
C LEU A 85 0.59 -8.09 -18.84
N LYS A 86 1.59 -7.63 -19.62
CA LYS A 86 1.75 -7.97 -21.05
C LYS A 86 0.55 -7.56 -21.90
N GLU A 87 -0.05 -6.44 -21.54
CA GLU A 87 -1.20 -5.83 -22.22
C GLU A 87 -0.77 -4.61 -23.05
N ALA A 88 -1.62 -4.20 -23.98
CA ALA A 88 -1.43 -2.93 -24.70
C ALA A 88 -1.65 -1.75 -23.72
N PRO A 89 -0.85 -0.68 -23.81
CA PRO A 89 -1.02 0.48 -22.93
C PRO A 89 -2.34 1.19 -23.23
N GLU A 90 -3.05 1.56 -22.18
CA GLU A 90 -4.26 2.37 -22.21
C GLU A 90 -3.95 3.84 -21.90
N ASP A 91 -4.90 4.74 -22.17
CA ASP A 91 -4.81 6.15 -21.79
C ASP A 91 -4.73 6.33 -20.28
N ALA A 92 -3.85 7.23 -19.80
CA ALA A 92 -3.63 7.47 -18.39
C ALA A 92 -4.89 7.97 -17.64
N GLY A 93 -5.89 8.51 -18.35
CA GLY A 93 -7.19 8.85 -17.77
C GLY A 93 -7.92 7.65 -17.15
N ARG A 94 -7.55 6.41 -17.54
CA ARG A 94 -8.06 5.17 -16.92
C ARG A 94 -7.62 5.02 -15.46
N LEU A 95 -6.60 5.76 -14.98
CA LEU A 95 -6.20 5.78 -13.58
C LEU A 95 -7.25 6.41 -12.65
N TYR A 96 -8.20 7.18 -13.17
CA TYR A 96 -9.34 7.69 -12.40
C TYR A 96 -10.46 6.64 -12.21
N ASP A 97 -10.41 5.52 -12.96
CA ASP A 97 -11.28 4.38 -12.76
C ASP A 97 -10.78 3.56 -11.54
N PRO A 98 -11.54 3.47 -10.45
CA PRO A 98 -11.09 2.80 -9.23
C PRO A 98 -10.72 1.33 -9.43
N GLU A 99 -11.51 0.60 -10.22
CA GLU A 99 -11.27 -0.82 -10.49
C GLU A 99 -9.94 -1.01 -11.23
N LYS A 100 -9.70 -0.24 -12.32
CA LYS A 100 -8.46 -0.32 -13.09
C LYS A 100 -7.25 0.09 -12.26
N ASN A 101 -7.39 1.14 -11.45
CA ASN A 101 -6.33 1.63 -10.57
C ASN A 101 -5.93 0.57 -9.53
N LEU A 102 -6.91 -0.06 -8.88
CA LEU A 102 -6.69 -1.15 -7.92
C LEU A 102 -6.06 -2.38 -8.57
N GLN A 103 -6.55 -2.80 -9.75
CA GLN A 103 -5.99 -3.93 -10.49
C GLN A 103 -4.50 -3.71 -10.82
N CYS A 104 -4.17 -2.54 -11.36
CA CYS A 104 -2.78 -2.22 -11.70
C CYS A 104 -1.89 -2.12 -10.46
N GLY A 105 -2.38 -1.46 -9.39
CA GLY A 105 -1.63 -1.37 -8.14
C GLY A 105 -1.40 -2.73 -7.47
N ALA A 106 -2.41 -3.61 -7.49
CA ALA A 106 -2.29 -4.97 -6.97
C ALA A 106 -1.30 -5.82 -7.78
N ALA A 107 -1.37 -5.72 -9.11
CA ALA A 107 -0.42 -6.38 -10.00
C ALA A 107 1.03 -5.93 -9.73
N TYR A 108 1.22 -4.63 -9.54
CA TYR A 108 2.54 -4.07 -9.23
C TYR A 108 3.04 -4.53 -7.87
N LEU A 109 2.23 -4.50 -6.82
CA LEU A 109 2.59 -5.01 -5.50
C LEU A 109 2.93 -6.50 -5.53
N SER A 110 2.19 -7.32 -6.30
CA SER A 110 2.48 -8.74 -6.49
C SER A 110 3.85 -8.95 -7.16
N TYR A 111 4.11 -8.24 -8.26
CA TYR A 111 5.41 -8.26 -8.95
C TYR A 111 6.57 -7.87 -8.02
N LEU A 112 6.39 -6.82 -7.22
CA LEU A 112 7.40 -6.38 -6.25
C LEU A 112 7.60 -7.40 -5.13
N TYR A 113 6.52 -8.07 -4.69
CA TYR A 113 6.63 -9.10 -3.66
C TYR A 113 7.34 -10.35 -4.17
N GLU A 114 7.09 -10.77 -5.41
CA GLU A 114 7.85 -11.85 -6.05
C GLU A 114 9.35 -11.52 -6.13
N ARG A 115 9.69 -10.25 -6.34
CA ARG A 115 11.08 -9.79 -6.45
C ARG A 115 11.80 -9.69 -5.10
N TYR A 116 11.16 -9.13 -4.08
CA TYR A 116 11.82 -8.75 -2.82
C TYR A 116 11.45 -9.63 -1.62
N GLY A 117 10.29 -10.26 -1.61
CA GLY A 117 9.83 -11.20 -0.58
C GLY A 117 9.51 -10.60 0.80
N VAL A 118 9.77 -9.31 1.01
CA VAL A 118 9.60 -8.60 2.29
C VAL A 118 8.80 -7.33 2.07
N TRP A 119 7.68 -7.16 2.78
CA TRP A 119 6.74 -6.06 2.53
C TRP A 119 7.36 -4.68 2.74
N GLU A 120 8.24 -4.48 3.71
CA GLU A 120 8.95 -3.23 3.91
C GLU A 120 9.77 -2.82 2.67
N THR A 121 10.46 -3.78 2.05
CA THR A 121 11.22 -3.55 0.82
C THR A 121 10.29 -3.37 -0.39
N VAL A 122 9.17 -4.11 -0.43
CA VAL A 122 8.13 -3.95 -1.46
C VAL A 122 7.56 -2.53 -1.45
N PHE A 123 7.18 -2.02 -0.28
CA PHE A 123 6.65 -0.65 -0.18
C PHE A 123 7.72 0.41 -0.45
N ALA A 124 8.97 0.16 -0.07
CA ALA A 124 10.07 1.05 -0.46
C ALA A 124 10.24 1.12 -1.98
N ALA A 125 10.11 -0.03 -2.68
CA ALA A 125 10.20 -0.09 -4.14
C ALA A 125 8.94 0.44 -4.84
N PHE A 126 7.78 0.34 -4.21
CA PHE A 126 6.54 0.94 -4.70
C PHE A 126 6.64 2.46 -4.75
N ASP A 127 7.21 3.09 -3.71
CA ASP A 127 7.35 4.56 -3.59
C ASP A 127 8.60 5.10 -4.32
N ALA A 128 9.77 4.49 -4.12
CA ALA A 128 11.04 5.01 -4.65
C ALA A 128 11.45 4.41 -6.01
N GLY A 129 10.75 3.40 -6.49
CA GLY A 129 11.07 2.64 -7.69
C GLY A 129 12.12 1.54 -7.48
N THR A 130 12.03 0.49 -8.31
CA THR A 130 12.89 -0.71 -8.19
C THR A 130 14.38 -0.41 -8.34
N ALA A 131 14.76 0.45 -9.30
CA ALA A 131 16.18 0.79 -9.53
C ALA A 131 16.83 1.46 -8.32
N THR A 132 16.09 2.30 -7.61
CA THR A 132 16.55 2.97 -6.39
C THR A 132 16.76 1.95 -5.26
N VAL A 133 15.77 1.09 -5.04
CA VAL A 133 15.85 0.07 -3.97
C VAL A 133 16.91 -0.98 -4.27
N ASP A 134 17.07 -1.38 -5.52
CA ASP A 134 18.16 -2.28 -5.92
C ASP A 134 19.55 -1.68 -5.59
N ALA A 135 19.73 -0.38 -5.82
CA ALA A 135 20.96 0.31 -5.44
C ALA A 135 21.16 0.35 -3.91
N TRP A 136 20.09 0.56 -3.12
CA TRP A 136 20.18 0.51 -1.66
C TRP A 136 20.49 -0.89 -1.14
N LEU A 137 19.97 -1.94 -1.76
CA LEU A 137 20.25 -3.32 -1.37
C LEU A 137 21.70 -3.76 -1.63
N LEU A 138 22.42 -3.07 -2.50
CA LEU A 138 23.85 -3.30 -2.75
C LEU A 138 24.76 -2.61 -1.75
N ASP A 139 24.26 -1.65 -0.98
CA ASP A 139 25.04 -0.89 0.00
C ASP A 139 24.96 -1.52 1.41
N PRO A 140 26.09 -1.98 1.98
CA PRO A 140 26.10 -2.58 3.33
C PRO A 140 25.59 -1.65 4.45
N GLU A 141 25.59 -0.33 4.24
CA GLU A 141 25.05 0.62 5.20
C GLU A 141 23.51 0.49 5.35
N PHE A 142 22.82 0.11 4.28
CA PHE A 142 21.35 0.07 4.25
C PHE A 142 20.77 -1.31 4.45
N VAL A 143 21.57 -2.37 4.49
CA VAL A 143 21.10 -3.75 4.68
C VAL A 143 21.55 -4.36 6.01
N ASN A 144 20.77 -5.32 6.51
CA ASN A 144 21.15 -6.16 7.65
C ASN A 144 22.02 -7.35 7.21
N GLU A 145 22.41 -8.20 8.17
CA GLU A 145 23.22 -9.40 7.91
C GLU A 145 22.54 -10.43 6.98
N LEU A 146 21.22 -10.34 6.82
CA LEU A 146 20.44 -11.19 5.92
C LEU A 146 20.26 -10.55 4.53
N GLY A 147 20.86 -9.39 4.26
CA GLY A 147 20.72 -8.66 3.00
C GLY A 147 19.37 -7.97 2.83
N MET A 148 18.56 -7.84 3.90
CA MET A 148 17.28 -7.14 3.87
C MET A 148 17.48 -5.66 4.23
N LEU A 149 16.67 -4.80 3.63
CA LEU A 149 16.69 -3.36 3.89
C LEU A 149 16.40 -3.09 5.37
N LYS A 150 17.34 -2.46 6.08
CA LYS A 150 17.20 -2.06 7.50
C LYS A 150 17.06 -0.57 7.68
N ASN A 151 17.63 0.22 6.76
CA ASN A 151 17.56 1.67 6.75
C ASN A 151 17.14 2.13 5.36
N ILE A 152 16.15 2.97 5.28
CA ILE A 152 15.71 3.60 4.03
C ILE A 152 16.32 5.00 3.97
N PRO A 153 17.24 5.27 3.03
CA PRO A 153 17.99 6.53 3.00
C PRO A 153 17.12 7.74 2.68
N ASN A 154 16.05 7.55 1.90
CA ASN A 154 15.10 8.61 1.56
C ASN A 154 14.10 8.78 2.70
N PRO A 155 14.02 9.97 3.37
CA PRO A 155 13.10 10.19 4.48
C PRO A 155 11.62 10.14 4.11
N GLU A 156 11.25 10.48 2.88
CA GLU A 156 9.86 10.43 2.40
C GLU A 156 9.44 8.98 2.23
N THR A 157 10.25 8.17 1.55
CA THR A 157 10.03 6.72 1.41
C THR A 157 10.03 6.03 2.77
N ALA A 158 10.94 6.37 3.68
CA ALA A 158 10.98 5.80 5.03
C ALA A 158 9.69 6.08 5.80
N ARG A 159 9.15 7.30 5.68
CA ARG A 159 7.86 7.67 6.27
C ARG A 159 6.71 6.89 5.65
N PHE A 160 6.65 6.82 4.32
CA PHE A 160 5.62 6.06 3.60
C PHE A 160 5.59 4.59 4.04
N VAL A 161 6.74 3.91 4.02
CA VAL A 161 6.86 2.52 4.48
C VAL A 161 6.38 2.36 5.92
N LYS A 162 6.79 3.24 6.82
CA LYS A 162 6.32 3.23 8.22
C LYS A 162 4.81 3.40 8.32
N ASP A 163 4.23 4.32 7.55
CA ASP A 163 2.80 4.65 7.62
C ASP A 163 1.96 3.50 7.05
N VAL A 164 2.35 2.89 5.93
CA VAL A 164 1.63 1.75 5.35
C VAL A 164 1.75 0.49 6.22
N MET A 165 2.92 0.23 6.81
CA MET A 165 3.09 -0.90 7.72
C MET A 165 2.27 -0.74 9.00
N LYS A 166 2.19 0.48 9.55
CA LYS A 166 1.31 0.80 10.67
C LYS A 166 -0.17 0.62 10.30
N ALA A 167 -0.58 1.09 9.13
CA ALA A 167 -1.93 0.88 8.62
C ALA A 167 -2.26 -0.61 8.51
N ARG A 168 -1.36 -1.41 7.94
CA ARG A 168 -1.49 -2.86 7.85
C ARG A 168 -1.73 -3.52 9.23
N GLU A 169 -0.93 -3.18 10.25
CA GLU A 169 -1.09 -3.72 11.60
C GLU A 169 -2.45 -3.34 12.20
N LEU A 170 -2.90 -2.10 12.00
CA LEU A 170 -4.20 -1.64 12.48
C LEU A 170 -5.36 -2.31 11.75
N TYR A 171 -5.29 -2.49 10.43
CA TYR A 171 -6.30 -3.26 9.70
C TYR A 171 -6.36 -4.71 10.19
N ILE A 172 -5.23 -5.38 10.41
CA ILE A 172 -5.22 -6.73 10.99
C ILE A 172 -5.92 -6.74 12.35
N LYS A 173 -5.53 -5.81 13.24
CA LYS A 173 -6.13 -5.70 14.58
C LYS A 173 -7.64 -5.45 14.55
N LEU A 174 -8.12 -4.61 13.63
CA LEU A 174 -9.49 -4.13 13.61
C LEU A 174 -10.47 -5.04 12.84
N TYR A 175 -9.98 -5.77 11.81
CA TYR A 175 -10.86 -6.40 10.82
C TYR A 175 -10.45 -7.81 10.37
N PHE A 176 -9.20 -8.23 10.55
CA PHE A 176 -8.66 -9.48 9.99
C PHE A 176 -8.15 -10.45 11.07
N GLN A 177 -8.77 -10.44 12.24
CA GLN A 177 -8.45 -11.38 13.34
C GLN A 177 -9.05 -12.76 13.10
#